data_36282966913f90db7168c3175d14bfa3
#
_entry.id   36282966913f90db7168c3175d14bfa3
#
_cell.length_a   1.000
_cell.length_b   1.000
_cell.length_c   1.000
_cell.angle_alpha   90.00
_cell.angle_beta   90.00
_cell.angle_gamma   90.00
#
_symmetry.space_group_name_H-M   'P 1'
#
loop_
_entity.id
_entity.type
_entity.pdbx_description
1 polymer ?
#
loop_
_entity_poly.entity_id
_entity_poly.type
_entity_poly.pdbx_seq_one_letter_code
_entity_poly.pdbx_strand_id
1 'polypeptide(L)'
;MLLGRKAMTNLDSILKSRDITLPTKVCLVKAMVFPVVMYWCESRTIKKTECERIEAFELWCWRRFLKVPWTVRRSNESILKEISPEYSLEGLMLKLKLQYFGHLMQRTDSFEKTLVLGKIEGVRRRGGHKMLWLDGITDLMDMNLNKLQELGVNREDWHATIHGATKVRHNWATEFNWTDKTN
;
A
#
# COMPACT_ATOMS: atom_id res chain seq x y z
N MET A 1 1.91 12.59 2.01
CA MET A 1 2.12 12.44 3.46
C MET A 1 1.65 13.61 4.30
N LEU A 2 1.83 14.88 3.87
CA LEU A 2 1.38 16.06 4.65
C LEU A 2 -0.13 16.05 4.93
N LEU A 3 -0.95 15.77 3.92
CA LEU A 3 -2.40 15.69 4.06
C LEU A 3 -2.85 14.57 5.00
N GLY A 4 -2.21 13.40 4.94
CA GLY A 4 -2.49 12.30 5.87
C GLY A 4 -2.17 12.67 7.32
N ARG A 5 -1.07 13.38 7.56
CA ARG A 5 -0.74 13.89 8.92
C ARG A 5 -1.79 14.89 9.41
N LYS A 6 -2.26 15.79 8.53
CA LYS A 6 -3.34 16.73 8.86
C LYS A 6 -4.64 16.00 9.20
N ALA A 7 -5.03 15.01 8.39
CA ALA A 7 -6.19 14.16 8.65
C ALA A 7 -6.10 13.46 10.00
N MET A 8 -4.92 12.88 10.33
CA MET A 8 -4.69 12.24 11.62
C MET A 8 -4.77 13.22 12.80
N THR A 9 -4.29 14.45 12.62
CA THR A 9 -4.38 15.50 13.65
C THR A 9 -5.82 15.92 13.89
N ASN A 10 -6.64 15.99 12.85
CA ASN A 10 -8.07 16.32 13.00
C ASN A 10 -8.85 15.26 13.80
N LEU A 11 -8.36 14.03 13.83
CA LEU A 11 -8.96 12.94 14.61
C LEU A 11 -8.49 12.88 16.07
N ASP A 12 -7.52 13.70 16.47
CA ASP A 12 -6.89 13.61 17.80
C ASP A 12 -7.88 13.67 18.96
N SER A 13 -8.93 14.48 18.87
CA SER A 13 -9.95 14.59 19.91
C SER A 13 -10.72 13.25 20.08
N ILE A 14 -11.09 12.63 18.97
CA ILE A 14 -11.81 11.36 18.94
C ILE A 14 -10.88 10.23 19.42
N LEU A 15 -9.64 10.21 18.95
CA LEU A 15 -8.66 9.19 19.32
C LEU A 15 -8.26 9.26 20.80
N LYS A 16 -8.35 10.44 21.44
CA LYS A 16 -8.08 10.62 22.87
C LYS A 16 -9.24 10.24 23.76
N SER A 17 -10.48 10.18 23.25
CA SER A 17 -11.66 9.77 24.01
C SER A 17 -11.49 8.38 24.61
N ARG A 18 -11.95 8.19 25.86
CA ARG A 18 -11.93 6.88 26.55
C ARG A 18 -13.17 6.05 26.23
N ASP A 19 -14.23 6.67 25.75
CA ASP A 19 -15.53 6.03 25.51
C ASP A 19 -15.53 5.21 24.21
N ILE A 20 -14.53 5.40 23.32
CA ILE A 20 -14.43 4.72 22.04
C ILE A 20 -13.45 3.57 22.15
N THR A 21 -13.88 2.37 21.75
CA THR A 21 -13.07 1.15 21.81
C THR A 21 -11.88 1.18 20.83
N LEU A 22 -10.83 0.41 21.13
CA LEU A 22 -9.64 0.32 20.28
C LEU A 22 -9.96 -0.10 18.84
N PRO A 23 -10.77 -1.14 18.57
CA PRO A 23 -11.12 -1.54 17.21
C PRO A 23 -11.85 -0.44 16.44
N THR A 24 -12.77 0.28 17.08
CA THR A 24 -13.50 1.38 16.45
C THR A 24 -12.56 2.50 16.02
N LYS A 25 -11.61 2.86 16.86
CA LYS A 25 -10.59 3.85 16.53
C LYS A 25 -9.71 3.42 15.36
N VAL A 26 -9.31 2.13 15.31
CA VAL A 26 -8.55 1.56 14.18
C VAL A 26 -9.36 1.68 12.89
N CYS A 27 -10.66 1.34 12.93
CA CYS A 27 -11.58 1.53 11.81
C CYS A 27 -11.62 3.00 11.35
N LEU A 28 -11.71 3.96 12.27
CA LEU A 28 -11.72 5.39 11.94
C LEU A 28 -10.45 5.84 11.24
N VAL A 29 -9.27 5.43 11.71
CA VAL A 29 -7.99 5.74 11.05
C VAL A 29 -7.96 5.16 9.64
N LYS A 30 -8.37 3.90 9.47
CA LYS A 30 -8.45 3.23 8.18
C LYS A 30 -9.43 3.92 7.22
N ALA A 31 -10.58 4.36 7.71
CA ALA A 31 -11.63 4.96 6.89
C ALA A 31 -11.36 6.43 6.54
N MET A 32 -10.70 7.20 7.40
CA MET A 32 -10.55 8.64 7.23
C MET A 32 -9.13 9.09 6.87
N VAL A 33 -8.10 8.39 7.32
CA VAL A 33 -6.71 8.78 7.09
C VAL A 33 -6.12 8.05 5.88
N PHE A 34 -6.31 6.74 5.79
CA PHE A 34 -5.71 5.94 4.72
C PHE A 34 -6.19 6.33 3.32
N PRO A 35 -7.48 6.62 3.05
CA PRO A 35 -7.92 7.06 1.73
C PRO A 35 -7.27 8.35 1.27
N VAL A 36 -6.97 9.27 2.19
CA VAL A 36 -6.26 10.53 1.86
C VAL A 36 -4.83 10.27 1.37
N VAL A 37 -4.17 9.25 1.93
CA VAL A 37 -2.81 8.85 1.54
C VAL A 37 -2.81 8.02 0.27
N MET A 38 -3.81 7.15 0.12
CA MET A 38 -3.96 6.25 -1.02
C MET A 38 -4.55 6.93 -2.27
N TYR A 39 -4.95 8.19 -2.15
CA TYR A 39 -5.55 8.91 -3.27
C TYR A 39 -4.67 8.86 -4.52
N TRP A 40 -5.22 8.36 -5.62
CA TRP A 40 -4.53 8.12 -6.90
C TRP A 40 -3.36 7.13 -6.88
N CYS A 41 -3.24 6.28 -5.88
CA CYS A 41 -2.16 5.28 -5.84
C CYS A 41 -2.32 4.20 -6.93
N GLU A 42 -3.55 3.92 -7.37
CA GLU A 42 -3.86 2.90 -8.35
C GLU A 42 -3.22 3.15 -9.72
N SER A 43 -3.18 4.40 -10.17
CA SER A 43 -2.64 4.80 -11.48
C SER A 43 -1.17 5.26 -11.43
N ARG A 44 -0.61 5.50 -10.23
CA ARG A 44 0.78 5.96 -10.07
C ARG A 44 1.77 4.81 -9.99
N THR A 45 2.93 5.02 -10.61
CA THR A 45 4.13 4.22 -10.31
C THR A 45 4.65 4.63 -8.93
N ILE A 46 4.75 3.68 -8.01
CA ILE A 46 5.26 3.91 -6.65
C ILE A 46 6.68 3.34 -6.58
N LYS A 47 7.62 4.19 -6.24
CA LYS A 47 9.02 3.79 -6.07
C LYS A 47 9.22 3.15 -4.69
N LYS A 48 10.24 2.30 -4.54
CA LYS A 48 10.60 1.66 -3.26
C LYS A 48 10.75 2.68 -2.12
N THR A 49 11.41 3.82 -2.39
CA THR A 49 11.55 4.91 -1.41
C THR A 49 10.23 5.55 -0.99
N GLU A 50 9.19 5.48 -1.82
CA GLU A 50 7.84 5.94 -1.48
C GLU A 50 7.12 4.90 -0.62
N CYS A 51 7.31 3.59 -0.88
CA CYS A 51 6.82 2.52 -0.02
C CYS A 51 7.37 2.66 1.40
N GLU A 52 8.68 2.84 1.55
CA GLU A 52 9.33 3.06 2.86
C GLU A 52 8.73 4.27 3.62
N ARG A 53 8.42 5.35 2.91
CA ARG A 53 7.76 6.53 3.50
C ARG A 53 6.31 6.26 3.90
N ILE A 54 5.63 5.40 3.17
CA ILE A 54 4.25 4.99 3.46
C ILE A 54 4.22 4.11 4.70
N GLU A 55 5.12 3.15 4.81
CA GLU A 55 5.29 2.30 5.99
C GLU A 55 5.64 3.14 7.23
N ALA A 56 6.62 4.03 7.10
CA ALA A 56 6.99 4.95 8.19
C ALA A 56 5.80 5.83 8.62
N PHE A 57 4.96 6.26 7.68
CA PHE A 57 3.75 7.01 7.99
C PHE A 57 2.72 6.15 8.71
N GLU A 58 2.49 4.91 8.28
CA GLU A 58 1.59 3.97 8.93
C GLU A 58 2.01 3.73 10.39
N LEU A 59 3.28 3.42 10.62
CA LEU A 59 3.84 3.25 11.97
C LEU A 59 3.71 4.51 12.81
N TRP A 60 3.92 5.69 12.21
CA TRP A 60 3.70 6.96 12.89
C TRP A 60 2.24 7.13 13.32
N CYS A 61 1.26 6.75 12.48
CA CYS A 61 -0.15 6.77 12.83
C CYS A 61 -0.44 5.86 14.03
N TRP A 62 0.07 4.63 14.02
CA TRP A 62 -0.15 3.66 15.09
C TRP A 62 0.52 4.06 16.41
N ARG A 63 1.76 4.59 16.36
CA ARG A 63 2.43 5.13 17.55
C ARG A 63 1.66 6.30 18.16
N ARG A 64 1.21 7.24 17.33
CA ARG A 64 0.40 8.37 17.78
C ARG A 64 -0.92 7.91 18.38
N PHE A 65 -1.55 6.94 17.76
CA PHE A 65 -2.78 6.33 18.22
C PHE A 65 -2.65 5.67 19.60
N LEU A 66 -1.60 4.87 19.80
CA LEU A 66 -1.28 4.20 21.06
C LEU A 66 -0.64 5.15 22.10
N LYS A 67 -0.42 6.42 21.75
CA LYS A 67 0.28 7.41 22.59
C LYS A 67 1.70 6.96 23.00
N VAL A 68 2.37 6.20 22.15
CA VAL A 68 3.76 5.75 22.39
C VAL A 68 4.72 6.80 21.83
N PRO A 69 5.41 7.57 22.68
CA PRO A 69 6.41 8.53 22.24
C PRO A 69 7.62 7.82 21.63
N TRP A 70 8.32 8.51 20.72
CA TRP A 70 9.52 7.97 20.05
C TRP A 70 10.67 7.65 21.02
N THR A 71 10.68 8.31 22.19
CA THR A 71 11.65 8.08 23.27
C THR A 71 11.52 6.70 23.93
N VAL A 72 10.34 6.10 23.86
CA VAL A 72 10.11 4.74 24.38
C VAL A 72 10.60 3.74 23.36
N ARG A 73 11.60 2.93 23.74
CA ARG A 73 12.14 1.82 22.94
C ARG A 73 11.12 0.67 22.85
N ARG A 74 10.07 0.88 22.05
CA ARG A 74 9.08 -0.15 21.76
C ARG A 74 9.24 -0.55 20.30
N SER A 75 9.39 -1.86 20.03
CA SER A 75 9.56 -2.38 18.67
C SER A 75 8.31 -2.13 17.81
N ASN A 76 8.52 -1.93 16.52
CA ASN A 76 7.44 -1.78 15.56
C ASN A 76 6.53 -3.02 15.53
N GLU A 77 7.12 -4.20 15.65
CA GLU A 77 6.41 -5.47 15.73
C GLU A 77 5.43 -5.52 16.91
N SER A 78 5.85 -5.07 18.09
CA SER A 78 4.97 -5.00 19.27
C SER A 78 3.78 -4.07 19.06
N ILE A 79 3.97 -2.96 18.32
CA ILE A 79 2.89 -2.04 17.99
C ILE A 79 1.92 -2.65 17.00
N LEU A 80 2.44 -3.31 15.96
CA LEU A 80 1.62 -3.98 14.95
C LEU A 80 0.85 -5.17 15.54
N LYS A 81 1.44 -5.94 16.44
CA LYS A 81 0.75 -7.02 17.17
C LYS A 81 -0.43 -6.51 18.00
N GLU A 82 -0.28 -5.37 18.64
CA GLU A 82 -1.36 -4.78 19.46
C GLU A 82 -2.51 -4.24 18.58
N ILE A 83 -2.19 -3.61 17.46
CA ILE A 83 -3.18 -3.09 16.51
C ILE A 83 -3.80 -4.22 15.70
N SER A 84 -3.01 -5.27 15.39
CA SER A 84 -3.39 -6.40 14.53
C SER A 84 -4.15 -5.97 13.26
N PRO A 85 -3.59 -5.04 12.45
CA PRO A 85 -4.27 -4.60 11.26
C PRO A 85 -4.36 -5.75 10.25
N GLU A 86 -5.54 -5.97 9.68
CA GLU A 86 -5.76 -7.03 8.68
C GLU A 86 -4.88 -6.87 7.44
N TYR A 87 -4.62 -5.62 7.05
CA TYR A 87 -3.78 -5.24 5.93
C TYR A 87 -2.91 -4.04 6.31
N SER A 88 -1.67 -4.02 5.83
CA SER A 88 -0.82 -2.82 5.88
C SER A 88 -1.33 -1.78 4.87
N LEU A 89 -0.94 -0.53 5.06
CA LEU A 89 -1.26 0.54 4.12
C LEU A 89 -0.70 0.26 2.71
N GLU A 90 0.51 -0.30 2.63
CA GLU A 90 1.12 -0.76 1.38
C GLU A 90 0.31 -1.90 0.75
N GLY A 91 -0.12 -2.89 1.53
CA GLY A 91 -0.97 -3.99 1.07
C GLY A 91 -2.31 -3.49 0.51
N LEU A 92 -2.92 -2.48 1.14
CA LEU A 92 -4.14 -1.85 0.63
C LEU A 92 -3.90 -1.12 -0.70
N MET A 93 -2.78 -0.42 -0.84
CA MET A 93 -2.40 0.25 -2.09
C MET A 93 -2.16 -0.76 -3.22
N LEU A 94 -1.49 -1.88 -2.93
CA LEU A 94 -1.33 -2.97 -3.87
C LEU A 94 -2.69 -3.55 -4.28
N LYS A 95 -3.59 -3.77 -3.31
CA LYS A 95 -4.95 -4.25 -3.58
C LYS A 95 -5.67 -3.36 -4.59
N LEU A 96 -5.63 -2.04 -4.41
CA LEU A 96 -6.25 -1.09 -5.35
C LEU A 96 -5.62 -1.16 -6.74
N LYS A 97 -4.29 -1.27 -6.85
CA LYS A 97 -3.59 -1.44 -8.13
C LYS A 97 -3.99 -2.73 -8.84
N LEU A 98 -4.05 -3.83 -8.11
CA LEU A 98 -4.45 -5.12 -8.67
C LEU A 98 -5.91 -5.13 -9.09
N GLN A 99 -6.80 -4.48 -8.33
CA GLN A 99 -8.21 -4.31 -8.72
C GLN A 99 -8.32 -3.50 -10.02
N TYR A 100 -7.59 -2.38 -10.12
CA TYR A 100 -7.54 -1.58 -11.33
C TYR A 100 -7.01 -2.38 -12.52
N PHE A 101 -5.93 -3.14 -12.35
CA PHE A 101 -5.38 -4.03 -13.37
C PHE A 101 -6.39 -5.07 -13.84
N GLY A 102 -7.09 -5.75 -12.92
CA GLY A 102 -8.14 -6.72 -13.26
C GLY A 102 -9.26 -6.09 -14.08
N HIS A 103 -9.75 -4.92 -13.68
CA HIS A 103 -10.76 -4.19 -14.46
C HIS A 103 -10.26 -3.82 -15.86
N LEU A 104 -8.98 -3.45 -15.97
CA LEU A 104 -8.37 -3.11 -17.26
C LEU A 104 -8.27 -4.34 -18.17
N MET A 105 -7.91 -5.51 -17.62
CA MET A 105 -7.77 -6.74 -18.40
C MET A 105 -9.11 -7.28 -18.92
N GLN A 106 -10.20 -7.06 -18.19
CA GLN A 106 -11.55 -7.47 -18.59
C GLN A 106 -12.14 -6.63 -19.74
N ARG A 107 -11.62 -5.41 -19.98
CA ARG A 107 -12.03 -4.58 -21.10
C ARG A 107 -11.44 -5.11 -22.40
N THR A 108 -12.26 -5.31 -23.44
CA THR A 108 -11.83 -5.87 -24.72
C THR A 108 -10.99 -4.89 -25.54
N ASP A 109 -11.45 -3.65 -25.72
CA ASP A 109 -10.80 -2.64 -26.57
C ASP A 109 -10.63 -1.31 -25.85
N SER A 110 -9.67 -1.28 -24.90
CA SER A 110 -9.35 -0.06 -24.18
C SER A 110 -7.99 0.50 -24.61
N PHE A 111 -7.97 1.76 -24.99
CA PHE A 111 -6.72 2.50 -25.24
C PHE A 111 -5.81 2.49 -24.03
N GLU A 112 -6.38 2.55 -22.82
CA GLU A 112 -5.66 2.43 -21.56
C GLU A 112 -4.94 1.08 -21.44
N LYS A 113 -5.59 -0.02 -21.84
CA LYS A 113 -4.99 -1.36 -21.87
C LYS A 113 -3.79 -1.43 -22.79
N THR A 114 -3.92 -0.84 -24.00
CA THR A 114 -2.83 -0.77 -24.98
C THR A 114 -1.66 0.05 -24.43
N LEU A 115 -1.93 1.19 -23.79
CA LEU A 115 -0.91 2.01 -23.12
C LEU A 115 -0.20 1.29 -22.00
N VAL A 116 -0.94 0.67 -21.11
CA VAL A 116 -0.40 -0.02 -19.93
C VAL A 116 0.42 -1.24 -20.32
N LEU A 117 -0.01 -2.01 -21.33
CA LEU A 117 0.72 -3.17 -21.83
C LEU A 117 1.93 -2.80 -22.72
N GLY A 118 2.15 -1.52 -22.99
CA GLY A 118 3.29 -1.06 -23.79
C GLY A 118 3.23 -1.48 -25.26
N LYS A 119 2.05 -1.83 -25.79
CA LYS A 119 1.84 -2.26 -27.19
C LYS A 119 1.81 -1.09 -28.19
N ILE A 120 2.36 0.08 -27.81
CA ILE A 120 2.47 1.22 -28.72
C ILE A 120 3.80 1.17 -29.43
N GLU A 121 3.76 1.04 -30.76
CA GLU A 121 4.92 1.19 -31.60
C GLU A 121 5.42 2.64 -31.54
N GLY A 122 6.63 2.84 -31.10
CA GLY A 122 7.27 4.16 -31.04
C GLY A 122 8.78 4.05 -30.82
N VAL A 123 9.51 5.03 -31.36
CA VAL A 123 10.95 5.10 -31.18
C VAL A 123 11.27 5.38 -29.71
N ARG A 124 11.89 4.41 -29.02
CA ARG A 124 12.39 4.61 -27.66
C ARG A 124 13.47 5.71 -27.66
N ARG A 125 13.20 6.83 -27.05
CA ARG A 125 14.21 7.87 -26.81
C ARG A 125 15.28 7.29 -25.86
N ARG A 126 16.56 7.50 -26.19
CA ARG A 126 17.70 7.18 -25.31
C ARG A 126 17.52 7.94 -23.98
N GLY A 127 17.26 7.21 -22.91
CA GLY A 127 17.12 7.71 -21.53
C GLY A 127 17.15 6.56 -20.54
N GLY A 128 17.48 6.80 -19.27
CA GLY A 128 17.50 5.79 -18.23
C GLY A 128 16.17 5.03 -18.14
N HIS A 129 16.24 3.76 -17.72
CA HIS A 129 15.07 2.88 -17.58
C HIS A 129 14.05 3.51 -16.64
N LYS A 130 12.97 4.06 -17.19
CA LYS A 130 11.84 4.51 -16.37
C LYS A 130 11.08 3.27 -15.92
N MET A 131 10.96 3.09 -14.61
CA MET A 131 10.09 2.08 -14.03
C MET A 131 8.67 2.27 -14.57
N LEU A 132 8.18 1.28 -15.28
CA LEU A 132 6.81 1.27 -15.79
C LEU A 132 5.86 0.94 -14.63
N TRP A 133 4.60 1.33 -14.77
CA TRP A 133 3.58 1.02 -13.77
C TRP A 133 3.40 -0.49 -13.54
N LEU A 134 3.53 -1.27 -14.62
CA LEU A 134 3.51 -2.74 -14.58
C LEU A 134 4.70 -3.35 -13.85
N ASP A 135 5.90 -2.80 -13.99
CA ASP A 135 7.09 -3.31 -13.30
C ASP A 135 6.85 -3.35 -11.78
N GLY A 136 6.18 -2.32 -11.24
CA GLY A 136 5.81 -2.29 -9.84
C GLY A 136 4.81 -3.39 -9.44
N ILE A 137 3.98 -3.91 -10.33
CA ILE A 137 3.06 -5.01 -10.04
C ILE A 137 3.77 -6.36 -10.19
N THR A 138 4.53 -6.55 -11.27
CA THR A 138 5.27 -7.79 -11.52
C THR A 138 6.32 -8.06 -10.43
N ASP A 139 7.06 -7.03 -10.02
CA ASP A 139 8.05 -7.11 -8.93
C ASP A 139 7.38 -7.46 -7.60
N LEU A 140 6.22 -6.86 -7.35
CA LEU A 140 5.50 -7.06 -6.11
C LEU A 140 4.81 -8.43 -6.02
N MET A 141 4.39 -8.98 -7.16
CA MET A 141 3.71 -10.27 -7.24
C MET A 141 4.66 -11.42 -7.50
N ASP A 142 5.94 -11.12 -7.80
CA ASP A 142 6.93 -12.11 -8.26
C ASP A 142 6.38 -12.98 -9.42
N MET A 143 5.68 -12.33 -10.34
CA MET A 143 5.00 -12.99 -11.45
C MET A 143 5.34 -12.33 -12.78
N ASN A 144 5.43 -13.17 -13.84
CA ASN A 144 5.59 -12.67 -15.20
C ASN A 144 4.26 -12.04 -15.69
N LEU A 145 4.38 -11.02 -16.54
CA LEU A 145 3.25 -10.29 -17.11
C LEU A 145 2.22 -11.20 -17.81
N ASN A 146 2.68 -12.22 -18.53
CA ASN A 146 1.79 -13.19 -19.22
C ASN A 146 0.89 -13.91 -18.22
N LYS A 147 1.47 -14.40 -17.12
CA LYS A 147 0.71 -15.08 -16.05
C LYS A 147 -0.27 -14.14 -15.36
N LEU A 148 0.12 -12.87 -15.12
CA LEU A 148 -0.77 -11.85 -14.58
C LEU A 148 -1.95 -11.55 -15.51
N GLN A 149 -1.72 -11.53 -16.83
CA GLN A 149 -2.77 -11.33 -17.83
C GLN A 149 -3.76 -12.50 -17.85
N GLU A 150 -3.27 -13.73 -17.83
CA GLU A 150 -4.10 -14.94 -17.78
C GLU A 150 -5.00 -14.97 -16.53
N LEU A 151 -4.41 -14.69 -15.35
CA LEU A 151 -5.15 -14.60 -14.10
C LEU A 151 -6.16 -13.45 -14.09
N GLY A 152 -5.82 -12.32 -14.70
CA GLY A 152 -6.68 -11.12 -14.75
C GLY A 152 -7.95 -11.30 -15.60
N VAL A 153 -7.98 -12.28 -16.50
CA VAL A 153 -9.16 -12.62 -17.30
C VAL A 153 -10.21 -13.36 -16.47
N ASN A 154 -9.77 -14.27 -15.58
CA ASN A 154 -10.68 -15.01 -14.71
C ASN A 154 -10.92 -14.22 -13.40
N ARG A 155 -12.14 -13.76 -13.20
CA ARG A 155 -12.53 -12.93 -12.07
C ARG A 155 -12.33 -13.60 -10.71
N GLU A 156 -12.65 -14.88 -10.60
CA GLU A 156 -12.59 -15.62 -9.34
C GLU A 156 -11.15 -15.88 -8.92
N ASP A 157 -10.33 -16.38 -9.83
CA ASP A 157 -8.91 -16.62 -9.60
C ASP A 157 -8.16 -15.33 -9.29
N TRP A 158 -8.57 -14.23 -9.96
CA TRP A 158 -8.01 -12.89 -9.70
C TRP A 158 -8.31 -12.40 -8.30
N HIS A 159 -9.54 -12.54 -7.83
CA HIS A 159 -9.91 -12.19 -6.45
C HIS A 159 -9.14 -13.01 -5.42
N ALA A 160 -8.98 -14.31 -5.61
CA ALA A 160 -8.19 -15.17 -4.73
C ALA A 160 -6.72 -14.73 -4.70
N THR A 161 -6.15 -14.42 -5.86
CA THR A 161 -4.77 -13.93 -6.01
C THR A 161 -4.56 -12.59 -5.28
N ILE A 162 -5.48 -11.64 -5.41
CA ILE A 162 -5.43 -10.35 -4.69
C ILE A 162 -5.43 -10.59 -3.19
N HIS A 163 -6.34 -11.43 -2.67
CA HIS A 163 -6.43 -11.72 -1.25
C HIS A 163 -5.14 -12.36 -0.70
N GLY A 164 -4.56 -13.30 -1.44
CA GLY A 164 -3.30 -13.95 -1.07
C GLY A 164 -2.14 -12.95 -1.00
N ALA A 165 -1.94 -12.18 -2.06
CA ALA A 165 -0.83 -11.22 -2.17
C ALA A 165 -0.88 -10.10 -1.13
N THR A 166 -2.07 -9.64 -0.74
CA THR A 166 -2.22 -8.53 0.20
C THR A 166 -2.08 -8.93 1.65
N LYS A 167 -2.40 -10.19 2.01
CA LYS A 167 -2.19 -10.73 3.37
C LYS A 167 -0.72 -11.00 3.69
N VAL A 168 0.06 -11.49 2.73
CA VAL A 168 1.47 -11.88 2.92
C VAL A 168 2.37 -10.67 3.24
N ARG A 169 1.99 -9.46 2.82
CA ARG A 169 2.83 -8.26 3.00
C ARG A 169 2.90 -7.69 4.40
N HIS A 170 2.18 -8.24 5.35
CA HIS A 170 2.34 -7.86 6.76
C HIS A 170 3.70 -8.29 7.35
N ASN A 171 4.46 -9.15 6.67
CA ASN A 171 5.75 -9.67 7.16
C ASN A 171 6.95 -8.75 6.91
N TRP A 172 6.86 -7.76 5.99
CA TRP A 172 8.00 -6.88 5.67
C TRP A 172 8.33 -5.84 6.74
N ALA A 173 7.33 -5.44 7.53
CA ALA A 173 7.53 -4.49 8.63
C ALA A 173 8.35 -5.08 9.80
N THR A 174 8.59 -6.38 9.81
CA THR A 174 9.36 -7.06 10.87
C THR A 174 10.86 -7.07 10.60
N GLU A 175 11.32 -6.88 9.36
CA GLU A 175 12.75 -6.92 9.00
C GLU A 175 13.46 -5.56 9.14
N PHE A 176 12.73 -4.43 9.18
CA PHE A 176 13.33 -3.11 9.38
C PHE A 176 13.36 -2.70 10.87
N ASN A 177 14.30 -3.26 11.60
CA ASN A 177 14.69 -2.73 12.92
C ASN A 177 15.49 -1.42 12.72
N TRP A 178 14.91 -0.29 13.12
CA TRP A 178 15.57 1.02 13.12
C TRP A 178 16.73 1.14 14.13
N THR A 179 17.15 0.05 14.75
CA THR A 179 18.20 0.05 15.77
C THR A 179 19.63 0.07 15.20
N ASP A 180 19.83 -0.10 13.90
CA ASP A 180 21.18 -0.22 13.32
C ASP A 180 21.74 1.03 12.64
N LYS A 181 21.13 2.20 12.80
CA LYS A 181 21.67 3.46 12.24
C LYS A 181 22.06 4.49 13.30
N THR A 182 22.71 4.04 14.38
CA THR A 182 23.48 4.91 15.27
C THR A 182 24.81 4.22 15.61
N ASN A 183 25.72 4.31 14.65
CA ASN A 183 27.17 4.35 14.85
C ASN A 183 27.72 5.39 13.91
#